data_e25b587e63b7a91ce8920a2bc44bf9ad
#
_entry.id   e25b587e63b7a91ce8920a2bc44bf9ad
#
_cell.length_a   1.000
_cell.length_b   1.000
_cell.length_c   1.000
_cell.angle_alpha   90.00
_cell.angle_beta   90.00
_cell.angle_gamma   90.00
#
_symmetry.space_group_name_H-M   'P 1'
#
loop_
_entity.id
_entity.type
_entity.pdbx_description
1 polymer ?
#
loop_
_entity_poly.entity_id
_entity_poly.type
_entity_poly.pdbx_seq_one_letter_code
_entity_poly.pdbx_strand_id
1 'polypeptide(L)'
;MFLVHLLKLDKLFSRKIIFGRVNTGSVYFPSYGDFDLKEYVLHGDSNDYDPLLSNAVVKEVEDVIIEYSVGPYRILIVSSDGEYLYLADLVPRPSRDLVGIIDNLSRDLFRFAPEDRDLDDYYIAEVLRNVYRIPEDYVNMATYLVKERLKYGRIQVLLDDPYIEDISISGPGAVWVRHRIVVEKDPLVDMIRTNIVLDAREVLSLQKYIATRSRTYISRSNPVVDVQLPREDGGHRVHLVDPTIAGNRPEITIRKRLEEKISIEWLIEKGSIRSEVAEYLRQIVLSRGSIVIAGPPSSGKTTLLRALLNSYVPPSWKVVIIEDTPEIEIPENSSWVRYTTYELGALHIDQFFLAKAALRSSANRLIVIGETRGAEAQVLAQALNMGMGALTTFHGGSSEEVITRLMSPPINMSKHQIGSIWTIVIMGIGCVNSKGVGRCVERVDEILMDDDIDIHTVYSVEENSPGIMERSIRLRRASRTRNSGNILVKTG
;
A
#
# COMPACT_ATOMS: atom_id res chain seq x y z
N MET A 1 16.92 -28.95 24.80
CA MET A 1 16.14 -28.53 25.97
C MET A 1 16.30 -27.02 26.06
N PHE A 2 15.27 -26.29 25.79
CA PHE A 2 15.32 -24.87 25.43
C PHE A 2 14.67 -24.02 26.52
N LEU A 3 15.37 -23.00 26.96
CA LEU A 3 14.90 -22.09 27.98
C LEU A 3 14.45 -20.78 27.36
N VAL A 4 13.20 -20.42 27.62
CA VAL A 4 12.66 -19.12 27.24
C VAL A 4 12.45 -18.31 28.51
N HIS A 5 13.06 -17.15 28.61
CA HIS A 5 12.90 -16.24 29.75
C HIS A 5 12.19 -14.96 29.28
N LEU A 6 11.00 -14.73 29.77
CA LEU A 6 10.31 -13.45 29.70
C LEU A 6 10.21 -12.88 31.14
N LEU A 7 10.79 -11.75 31.37
CA LEU A 7 10.57 -11.02 32.59
C LEU A 7 9.53 -9.92 32.37
N LYS A 8 8.81 -9.59 33.42
CA LYS A 8 7.68 -8.65 33.46
C LYS A 8 7.71 -7.54 32.45
N LEU A 9 6.60 -7.34 31.79
CA LEU A 9 6.30 -6.39 30.71
C LEU A 9 6.53 -4.90 31.07
N ASP A 10 6.91 -4.57 32.28
CA ASP A 10 7.16 -3.19 32.70
C ASP A 10 8.57 -2.66 32.42
N LYS A 11 9.42 -3.46 31.76
CA LYS A 11 10.74 -3.01 31.32
C LYS A 11 11.06 -3.59 29.96
N LEU A 12 10.82 -2.81 28.98
CA LEU A 12 11.16 -2.97 27.56
C LEU A 12 12.67 -3.01 27.30
N PHE A 13 13.44 -3.98 27.86
CA PHE A 13 14.85 -4.06 27.49
C PHE A 13 15.46 -5.44 27.68
N SER A 14 16.12 -5.85 26.63
CA SER A 14 17.06 -6.97 26.47
C SER A 14 16.64 -8.27 27.13
N ARG A 15 16.00 -9.14 26.39
CA ARG A 15 15.69 -10.49 26.84
C ARG A 15 15.90 -11.51 25.76
N LYS A 16 16.69 -12.53 26.12
CA LYS A 16 16.91 -13.66 25.23
C LYS A 16 15.77 -14.65 25.35
N ILE A 17 15.14 -14.95 24.24
CA ILE A 17 14.18 -16.04 24.10
C ILE A 17 14.87 -17.11 23.24
N ILE A 18 15.03 -18.31 23.78
CA ILE A 18 15.68 -19.43 23.11
C ILE A 18 14.60 -20.32 22.53
N PHE A 19 14.62 -20.48 21.23
CA PHE A 19 13.72 -21.35 20.52
C PHE A 19 14.46 -22.58 19.98
N GLY A 20 13.90 -23.72 20.13
CA GLY A 20 14.45 -24.96 19.64
C GLY A 20 13.74 -25.51 18.41
N ARG A 21 14.34 -26.54 17.86
CA ARG A 21 13.75 -27.29 16.75
C ARG A 21 12.57 -28.11 17.28
N VAL A 22 11.37 -27.83 16.78
CA VAL A 22 10.19 -28.58 17.10
C VAL A 22 9.88 -29.56 16.00
N ASN A 23 10.00 -30.83 16.30
CA ASN A 23 9.34 -31.85 15.51
C ASN A 23 7.88 -31.92 16.03
N THR A 24 6.95 -31.34 15.29
CA THR A 24 5.51 -31.40 15.53
C THR A 24 5.02 -30.90 16.91
N GLY A 25 4.89 -29.60 17.06
CA GLY A 25 4.27 -29.01 18.26
C GLY A 25 4.18 -27.48 18.19
N SER A 26 3.19 -26.93 18.83
CA SER A 26 2.87 -25.50 18.79
C SER A 26 3.67 -24.71 19.83
N VAL A 27 4.11 -23.49 19.48
CA VAL A 27 4.72 -22.52 20.42
C VAL A 27 3.61 -21.70 21.06
N TYR A 28 3.59 -21.60 22.40
CA TYR A 28 2.54 -20.95 23.15
C TYR A 28 2.97 -19.63 23.77
N PHE A 29 2.16 -18.59 23.59
CA PHE A 29 2.25 -17.35 24.33
C PHE A 29 0.97 -17.17 25.15
N PRO A 30 1.04 -17.20 26.46
CA PRO A 30 -0.13 -17.03 27.29
C PRO A 30 -0.59 -15.58 27.44
N SER A 31 -1.87 -15.39 27.61
CA SER A 31 -2.46 -14.11 27.95
C SER A 31 -2.23 -13.76 29.42
N TYR A 32 -1.72 -12.59 29.67
CA TYR A 32 -1.68 -11.89 30.98
C TYR A 32 -1.40 -12.73 32.24
N GLY A 33 -0.20 -12.62 32.78
CA GLY A 33 0.21 -13.17 34.04
C GLY A 33 1.73 -13.36 34.14
N ASP A 34 2.24 -13.56 35.34
CA ASP A 34 3.66 -13.89 35.57
C ASP A 34 3.99 -15.24 34.93
N PHE A 35 4.89 -15.22 33.94
CA PHE A 35 5.25 -16.39 33.17
C PHE A 35 6.60 -16.95 33.54
N ASP A 36 6.62 -18.23 33.94
CA ASP A 36 7.80 -19.08 33.86
C ASP A 36 7.74 -19.87 32.55
N LEU A 37 8.54 -19.43 31.56
CA LEU A 37 8.62 -20.02 30.23
C LEU A 37 9.25 -21.41 30.19
N LYS A 38 9.69 -21.96 31.33
CA LYS A 38 10.16 -23.34 31.42
C LYS A 38 9.08 -24.37 31.11
N GLU A 39 7.80 -24.01 31.25
CA GLU A 39 6.66 -24.87 30.90
C GLU A 39 6.28 -24.84 29.41
N TYR A 40 6.88 -23.95 28.61
CA TYR A 40 6.52 -23.74 27.20
C TYR A 40 7.38 -24.50 26.20
N VAL A 41 8.14 -25.44 26.64
CA VAL A 41 8.75 -26.41 25.75
C VAL A 41 7.72 -27.48 25.43
N LEU A 42 7.07 -27.29 24.28
CA LEU A 42 6.73 -28.31 23.32
C LEU A 42 6.59 -29.72 23.89
N HIS A 43 5.63 -29.95 24.70
CA HIS A 43 5.07 -31.27 24.81
C HIS A 43 4.06 -31.40 23.69
N GLY A 44 4.40 -32.19 22.66
CA GLY A 44 3.50 -32.67 21.65
C GLY A 44 2.45 -33.59 22.22
N ASP A 45 1.72 -33.13 23.18
CA ASP A 45 0.45 -33.71 23.59
C ASP A 45 -0.66 -32.94 22.91
N SER A 46 -0.91 -33.44 21.90
CA SER A 46 -2.03 -34.01 21.14
C SER A 46 -3.35 -33.25 21.13
N ASN A 47 -3.62 -32.26 21.94
CA ASN A 47 -4.96 -31.63 22.00
C ASN A 47 -5.02 -30.18 21.53
N ASP A 48 -3.88 -29.49 21.41
CA ASP A 48 -3.86 -28.11 21.00
C ASP A 48 -3.37 -27.99 19.55
N TYR A 49 -4.25 -27.56 18.68
CA TYR A 49 -4.00 -27.40 17.26
C TYR A 49 -3.74 -25.93 16.96
N ASP A 50 -2.55 -25.59 16.49
CA ASP A 50 -2.27 -24.30 15.89
C ASP A 50 -2.12 -24.47 14.38
N PRO A 51 -3.07 -23.97 13.57
CA PRO A 51 -3.05 -24.10 12.14
C PRO A 51 -1.91 -23.34 11.48
N LEU A 52 -1.24 -22.42 12.19
CA LEU A 52 -0.17 -21.58 11.65
C LEU A 52 1.23 -22.16 11.87
N LEU A 53 1.41 -23.06 12.82
CA LEU A 53 2.74 -23.48 13.31
C LEU A 53 3.20 -24.87 12.85
N SER A 54 2.86 -25.33 11.69
CA SER A 54 3.47 -26.56 11.17
C SER A 54 4.93 -26.30 10.74
N ASN A 55 5.91 -26.79 11.51
CA ASN A 55 7.35 -26.84 11.18
C ASN A 55 8.14 -25.52 11.29
N ALA A 56 7.82 -24.61 12.20
CA ALA A 56 8.67 -23.45 12.44
C ALA A 56 9.98 -23.86 13.15
N VAL A 57 11.10 -23.58 12.54
CA VAL A 57 12.41 -23.57 13.21
C VAL A 57 12.50 -22.23 13.93
N VAL A 58 12.57 -22.27 15.24
CA VAL A 58 12.67 -21.07 16.03
C VAL A 58 14.07 -20.96 16.60
N LYS A 59 14.64 -19.79 16.47
CA LYS A 59 15.97 -19.38 16.92
C LYS A 59 15.89 -18.68 18.28
N GLU A 60 17.01 -18.35 18.85
CA GLU A 60 17.08 -17.52 20.05
C GLU A 60 16.55 -16.11 19.75
N VAL A 61 15.57 -15.62 20.53
CA VAL A 61 15.04 -14.26 20.39
C VAL A 61 15.85 -13.34 21.29
N GLU A 62 16.42 -12.32 20.69
CA GLU A 62 17.23 -11.31 21.37
C GLU A 62 16.37 -10.19 21.94
N ASP A 63 15.43 -9.67 21.11
CA ASP A 63 14.57 -8.56 21.49
C ASP A 63 13.16 -8.69 20.90
N VAL A 64 12.14 -8.20 21.63
CA VAL A 64 10.80 -7.93 21.10
C VAL A 64 10.77 -6.48 20.65
N ILE A 65 10.60 -6.27 19.35
CA ILE A 65 10.60 -4.94 18.75
C ILE A 65 9.26 -4.24 18.96
N ILE A 66 8.17 -4.97 18.71
CA ILE A 66 6.81 -4.48 18.89
C ILE A 66 5.85 -5.64 19.10
N GLU A 67 4.81 -5.37 19.89
CA GLU A 67 3.67 -6.25 20.12
C GLU A 67 2.37 -5.50 19.89
N TYR A 68 1.41 -6.11 19.17
CA TYR A 68 0.07 -5.58 18.92
C TYR A 68 -0.89 -6.71 18.55
N SER A 69 -2.17 -6.37 18.31
CA SER A 69 -3.18 -7.35 17.94
C SER A 69 -3.77 -7.08 16.56
N VAL A 70 -4.06 -8.16 15.83
CA VAL A 70 -4.80 -8.15 14.56
C VAL A 70 -5.92 -9.18 14.66
N GLY A 71 -7.15 -8.70 14.79
CA GLY A 71 -8.27 -9.59 15.11
C GLY A 71 -7.99 -10.41 16.37
N PRO A 72 -8.11 -11.75 16.34
CA PRO A 72 -7.78 -12.61 17.47
C PRO A 72 -6.30 -12.97 17.56
N TYR A 73 -5.46 -12.47 16.65
CA TYR A 73 -4.04 -12.74 16.67
C TYR A 73 -3.28 -11.70 17.48
N ARG A 74 -2.41 -12.17 18.34
CA ARG A 74 -1.33 -11.41 18.94
C ARG A 74 -0.14 -11.45 18.00
N ILE A 75 0.34 -10.30 17.58
CA ILE A 75 1.46 -10.16 16.67
C ILE A 75 2.69 -9.73 17.44
N LEU A 76 3.80 -10.43 17.23
CA LEU A 76 5.10 -10.10 17.78
C LEU A 76 6.11 -9.95 16.65
N ILE A 77 6.78 -8.82 16.61
CA ILE A 77 7.97 -8.64 15.79
C ILE A 77 9.17 -8.80 16.71
N VAL A 78 10.02 -9.78 16.40
CA VAL A 78 11.17 -10.13 17.24
C VAL A 78 12.46 -10.09 16.43
N SER A 79 13.58 -9.82 17.11
CA SER A 79 14.93 -9.98 16.58
C SER A 79 15.52 -11.30 17.06
N SER A 80 16.16 -12.06 16.15
CA SER A 80 16.77 -13.34 16.41
C SER A 80 17.96 -13.58 15.49
N ASP A 81 19.17 -13.77 16.02
CA ASP A 81 20.41 -13.98 15.25
C ASP A 81 20.63 -12.92 14.14
N GLY A 82 20.28 -11.67 14.43
CA GLY A 82 20.38 -10.56 13.45
C GLY A 82 19.31 -10.56 12.36
N GLU A 83 18.29 -11.42 12.44
CA GLU A 83 17.13 -11.44 11.58
C GLU A 83 15.89 -10.95 12.32
N TYR A 84 14.96 -10.30 11.60
CA TYR A 84 13.64 -9.98 12.14
C TYR A 84 12.63 -11.06 11.74
N LEU A 85 11.76 -11.41 12.70
CA LEU A 85 10.69 -12.40 12.50
C LEU A 85 9.34 -11.81 12.86
N TYR A 86 8.33 -12.15 12.07
CA TYR A 86 6.93 -11.85 12.35
C TYR A 86 6.25 -13.10 12.89
N LEU A 87 5.72 -13.02 14.10
CA LEU A 87 5.03 -14.12 14.77
C LEU A 87 3.57 -13.74 14.99
N ALA A 88 2.66 -14.50 14.42
CA ALA A 88 1.22 -14.43 14.68
C ALA A 88 0.82 -15.60 15.59
N ASP A 89 0.16 -15.31 16.70
CA ASP A 89 -0.30 -16.28 17.68
C ASP A 89 -1.78 -16.05 18.01
N LEU A 90 -2.61 -17.11 17.97
CA LEU A 90 -4.03 -17.03 18.29
C LEU A 90 -4.27 -16.94 19.79
N VAL A 91 -5.07 -15.96 20.22
CA VAL A 91 -5.43 -15.76 21.62
C VAL A 91 -6.94 -15.50 21.75
N PRO A 92 -7.69 -16.34 22.51
CA PRO A 92 -7.30 -17.61 23.11
C PRO A 92 -7.09 -18.70 22.06
N ARG A 93 -6.38 -19.77 22.42
CA ARG A 93 -6.18 -20.90 21.50
C ARG A 93 -7.42 -21.76 21.39
N PRO A 94 -7.80 -22.14 20.15
CA PRO A 94 -8.87 -23.08 19.95
C PRO A 94 -8.44 -24.51 20.28
N SER A 95 -9.32 -25.30 20.92
CA SER A 95 -9.16 -26.74 20.99
C SER A 95 -9.29 -27.39 19.61
N ARG A 96 -8.79 -28.62 19.44
CA ARG A 96 -8.99 -29.39 18.18
C ARG A 96 -10.47 -29.55 17.82
N ASP A 97 -11.31 -29.77 18.79
CA ASP A 97 -12.75 -29.91 18.57
C ASP A 97 -13.36 -28.60 18.04
N LEU A 98 -12.94 -27.45 18.59
CA LEU A 98 -13.38 -26.15 18.13
C LEU A 98 -12.91 -25.87 16.69
N VAL A 99 -11.68 -26.22 16.35
CA VAL A 99 -11.18 -26.11 14.96
C VAL A 99 -11.98 -27.00 14.03
N GLY A 100 -12.30 -28.24 14.44
CA GLY A 100 -13.18 -29.14 13.67
C GLY A 100 -14.57 -28.55 13.44
N ILE A 101 -15.15 -27.88 14.44
CA ILE A 101 -16.42 -27.16 14.30
C ILE A 101 -16.29 -26.01 13.30
N ILE A 102 -15.22 -25.19 13.40
CA ILE A 102 -14.96 -24.07 12.50
C ILE A 102 -14.81 -24.56 11.05
N ASP A 103 -14.03 -25.62 10.83
CA ASP A 103 -13.82 -26.19 9.50
C ASP A 103 -15.12 -26.78 8.90
N ASN A 104 -15.96 -27.43 9.72
CA ASN A 104 -17.26 -27.93 9.28
C ASN A 104 -18.21 -26.77 8.96
N LEU A 105 -18.31 -25.80 9.85
CA LEU A 105 -19.14 -24.62 9.61
C LEU A 105 -18.72 -23.88 8.34
N SER A 106 -17.43 -23.67 8.13
CA SER A 106 -16.92 -22.98 6.93
C SER A 106 -17.30 -23.68 5.63
N ARG A 107 -17.37 -25.02 5.63
CA ARG A 107 -17.83 -25.81 4.48
C ARG A 107 -19.34 -25.77 4.28
N ASP A 108 -20.09 -25.76 5.36
CA ASP A 108 -21.55 -25.92 5.32
C ASP A 108 -22.31 -24.60 5.52
N LEU A 109 -21.61 -23.47 5.74
CA LEU A 109 -22.21 -22.18 6.07
C LEU A 109 -23.28 -21.75 5.05
N PHE A 110 -23.02 -22.00 3.76
CA PHE A 110 -23.99 -21.71 2.69
C PHE A 110 -25.29 -22.52 2.79
N ARG A 111 -25.29 -23.65 3.51
CA ARG A 111 -26.53 -24.44 3.74
C ARG A 111 -27.41 -23.82 4.81
N PHE A 112 -26.83 -23.01 5.68
CA PHE A 112 -27.54 -22.33 6.76
C PHE A 112 -27.86 -20.88 6.43
N ALA A 113 -27.27 -20.34 5.35
CA ALA A 113 -27.49 -18.94 4.95
C ALA A 113 -28.92 -18.77 4.45
N PRO A 114 -29.70 -17.85 5.03
CA PRO A 114 -30.96 -17.42 4.46
C PRO A 114 -30.72 -16.78 3.09
N GLU A 115 -31.65 -16.94 2.15
CA GLU A 115 -31.55 -16.36 0.80
C GLU A 115 -31.40 -14.84 0.80
N ASP A 116 -31.82 -14.16 1.88
CA ASP A 116 -31.90 -12.71 2.02
C ASP A 116 -30.86 -12.10 2.98
N ARG A 117 -29.88 -12.84 3.50
CA ARG A 117 -28.90 -12.33 4.44
C ARG A 117 -27.47 -12.51 3.93
N ASP A 118 -26.69 -11.44 4.02
CA ASP A 118 -25.24 -11.51 3.85
C ASP A 118 -24.60 -12.34 4.97
N LEU A 119 -23.52 -13.06 4.62
CA LEU A 119 -22.70 -13.81 5.58
C LEU A 119 -21.79 -12.84 6.36
N ASP A 120 -22.39 -11.95 7.13
CA ASP A 120 -21.69 -11.00 7.98
C ASP A 120 -21.22 -11.63 9.30
N ASP A 121 -20.40 -10.89 10.05
CA ASP A 121 -19.84 -11.34 11.32
C ASP A 121 -20.93 -11.63 12.35
N TYR A 122 -22.01 -10.87 12.32
CA TYR A 122 -23.12 -11.04 13.24
C TYR A 122 -23.83 -12.38 13.00
N TYR A 123 -24.09 -12.72 11.74
CA TYR A 123 -24.72 -13.98 11.37
C TYR A 123 -23.84 -15.19 11.74
N ILE A 124 -22.54 -15.12 11.41
CA ILE A 124 -21.59 -16.19 11.76
C ILE A 124 -21.54 -16.38 13.29
N ALA A 125 -21.45 -15.30 14.04
CA ALA A 125 -21.43 -15.33 15.50
C ALA A 125 -22.73 -15.90 16.08
N GLU A 126 -23.89 -15.56 15.48
CA GLU A 126 -25.20 -16.12 15.89
C GLU A 126 -25.27 -17.64 15.67
N VAL A 127 -24.80 -18.13 14.53
CA VAL A 127 -24.74 -19.58 14.24
C VAL A 127 -23.78 -20.27 15.20
N LEU A 128 -22.61 -19.70 15.48
CA LEU A 128 -21.65 -20.26 16.44
C LEU A 128 -22.26 -20.38 17.85
N ARG A 129 -22.96 -19.35 18.31
CA ARG A 129 -23.62 -19.35 19.63
C ARG A 129 -24.79 -20.32 19.70
N ASN A 130 -25.72 -20.21 18.75
CA ASN A 130 -27.04 -20.84 18.86
C ASN A 130 -27.04 -22.27 18.34
N VAL A 131 -26.32 -22.58 17.29
CA VAL A 131 -26.26 -23.91 16.67
C VAL A 131 -25.16 -24.76 17.29
N TYR A 132 -23.93 -24.19 17.32
CA TYR A 132 -22.74 -24.93 17.79
C TYR A 132 -22.42 -24.74 19.28
N ARG A 133 -23.14 -23.82 19.96
CA ARG A 133 -23.02 -23.56 21.41
C ARG A 133 -21.58 -23.26 21.84
N ILE A 134 -20.85 -22.50 21.02
CA ILE A 134 -19.49 -22.06 21.32
C ILE A 134 -19.53 -21.11 22.53
N PRO A 135 -18.64 -21.29 23.55
CA PRO A 135 -18.53 -20.36 24.66
C PRO A 135 -18.23 -18.94 24.19
N GLU A 136 -18.81 -17.93 24.85
CA GLU A 136 -18.74 -16.53 24.44
C GLU A 136 -17.30 -16.03 24.26
N ASP A 137 -16.38 -16.46 25.12
CA ASP A 137 -14.96 -16.10 25.06
C ASP A 137 -14.28 -16.53 23.74
N TYR A 138 -14.83 -17.52 23.04
CA TYR A 138 -14.30 -18.03 21.78
C TYR A 138 -15.07 -17.57 20.54
N VAL A 139 -16.24 -16.95 20.70
CA VAL A 139 -17.09 -16.60 19.56
C VAL A 139 -16.40 -15.65 18.60
N ASN A 140 -15.77 -14.60 19.10
CA ASN A 140 -15.08 -13.61 18.27
C ASN A 140 -13.94 -14.24 17.48
N MET A 141 -13.12 -15.06 18.13
CA MET A 141 -12.03 -15.79 17.50
C MET A 141 -12.56 -16.79 16.47
N ALA A 142 -13.59 -17.58 16.81
CA ALA A 142 -14.18 -18.55 15.90
C ALA A 142 -14.82 -17.86 14.68
N THR A 143 -15.50 -16.72 14.86
CA THR A 143 -16.05 -15.91 13.78
C THR A 143 -14.95 -15.48 12.81
N TYR A 144 -13.85 -14.97 13.33
CA TYR A 144 -12.68 -14.58 12.52
C TYR A 144 -12.12 -15.78 11.74
N LEU A 145 -11.91 -16.91 12.39
CA LEU A 145 -11.38 -18.13 11.75
C LEU A 145 -12.32 -18.70 10.67
N VAL A 146 -13.65 -18.63 10.86
CA VAL A 146 -14.59 -18.97 9.80
C VAL A 146 -14.40 -18.07 8.58
N LYS A 147 -14.30 -16.75 8.78
CA LYS A 147 -14.05 -15.80 7.68
C LYS A 147 -12.71 -16.05 7.01
N GLU A 148 -11.66 -16.32 7.77
CA GLU A 148 -10.35 -16.70 7.25
C GLU A 148 -10.44 -17.88 6.30
N ARG A 149 -11.18 -18.97 6.69
CA ARG A 149 -11.41 -20.14 5.84
C ARG A 149 -12.18 -19.82 4.55
N LEU A 150 -13.12 -18.90 4.63
CA LEU A 150 -13.96 -18.50 3.50
C LEU A 150 -13.27 -17.53 2.54
N LYS A 151 -12.19 -16.88 2.98
CA LYS A 151 -11.46 -15.88 2.22
C LYS A 151 -10.05 -16.36 1.82
N TYR A 152 -9.03 -15.75 2.36
CA TYR A 152 -7.65 -15.95 1.92
C TYR A 152 -6.87 -16.98 2.76
N GLY A 153 -7.57 -17.73 3.62
CA GLY A 153 -6.93 -18.72 4.48
C GLY A 153 -5.93 -18.08 5.44
N ARG A 154 -4.87 -18.81 5.74
CA ARG A 154 -3.85 -18.41 6.73
C ARG A 154 -3.21 -17.04 6.49
N ILE A 155 -3.24 -16.51 5.28
CA ILE A 155 -2.69 -15.17 5.00
C ILE A 155 -3.68 -14.04 5.30
N GLN A 156 -4.92 -14.36 5.74
CA GLN A 156 -5.91 -13.34 6.05
C GLN A 156 -5.41 -12.37 7.12
N VAL A 157 -4.75 -12.87 8.17
CA VAL A 157 -4.17 -12.04 9.23
C VAL A 157 -3.13 -11.06 8.69
N LEU A 158 -2.36 -11.44 7.66
CA LEU A 158 -1.38 -10.54 7.02
C LEU A 158 -2.08 -9.48 6.16
N LEU A 159 -3.20 -9.84 5.54
CA LEU A 159 -4.02 -8.88 4.79
C LEU A 159 -4.69 -7.86 5.72
N ASP A 160 -5.10 -8.29 6.91
CA ASP A 160 -5.76 -7.44 7.89
C ASP A 160 -4.75 -6.57 8.70
N ASP A 161 -3.46 -6.93 8.71
CA ASP A 161 -2.44 -6.22 9.48
C ASP A 161 -2.09 -4.85 8.88
N PRO A 162 -2.35 -3.72 9.58
CA PRO A 162 -2.15 -2.38 9.03
C PRO A 162 -0.68 -1.99 8.83
N TYR A 163 0.27 -2.74 9.40
CA TYR A 163 1.71 -2.45 9.29
C TYR A 163 2.41 -3.22 8.18
N ILE A 164 1.75 -4.18 7.54
CA ILE A 164 2.29 -4.91 6.39
C ILE A 164 2.03 -4.10 5.11
N GLU A 165 3.08 -3.88 4.34
CA GLU A 165 3.06 -3.20 3.03
C GLU A 165 3.00 -4.20 1.87
N ASP A 166 3.86 -5.23 1.91
CA ASP A 166 3.93 -6.27 0.89
C ASP A 166 3.95 -7.67 1.53
N ILE A 167 3.35 -8.65 0.83
CA ILE A 167 3.35 -10.06 1.19
C ILE A 167 3.94 -10.84 0.02
N SER A 168 4.94 -11.69 0.27
CA SER A 168 5.58 -12.51 -0.75
C SER A 168 5.50 -14.00 -0.39
N ILE A 169 4.99 -14.78 -1.33
CA ILE A 169 4.87 -16.23 -1.27
C ILE A 169 5.59 -16.78 -2.49
N SER A 170 6.83 -17.27 -2.31
CA SER A 170 7.68 -17.79 -3.36
C SER A 170 7.64 -19.32 -3.38
N GLY A 171 6.46 -19.90 -3.54
CA GLY A 171 6.20 -21.34 -3.48
C GLY A 171 5.94 -21.85 -2.07
N PRO A 172 5.95 -23.19 -1.89
CA PRO A 172 5.78 -23.81 -0.57
C PRO A 172 6.84 -23.36 0.41
N GLY A 173 6.45 -23.06 1.64
CA GLY A 173 7.35 -22.62 2.69
C GLY A 173 6.78 -21.44 3.50
N ALA A 174 7.66 -20.74 4.20
CA ALA A 174 7.27 -19.57 4.98
C ALA A 174 6.84 -18.41 4.08
N VAL A 175 5.84 -17.68 4.51
CA VAL A 175 5.41 -16.43 3.91
C VAL A 175 6.35 -15.31 4.39
N TRP A 176 6.68 -14.38 3.52
CA TRP A 176 7.52 -13.22 3.81
C TRP A 176 6.71 -11.95 3.72
N VAL A 177 7.02 -10.98 4.57
CA VAL A 177 6.31 -9.70 4.61
C VAL A 177 7.28 -8.53 4.68
N ARG A 178 6.91 -7.43 4.02
CA ARG A 178 7.52 -6.12 4.23
C ARG A 178 6.74 -5.41 5.32
N HIS A 179 7.38 -5.19 6.45
CA HIS A 179 6.74 -4.61 7.63
C HIS A 179 7.22 -3.18 7.85
N ARG A 180 6.32 -2.21 7.78
CA ARG A 180 6.61 -0.77 7.81
C ARG A 180 7.50 -0.36 8.99
N ILE A 181 7.18 -0.78 10.21
CA ILE A 181 7.93 -0.40 11.41
C ILE A 181 9.36 -0.97 11.39
N VAL A 182 9.54 -2.18 10.86
CA VAL A 182 10.87 -2.79 10.75
C VAL A 182 11.71 -2.02 9.74
N VAL A 183 11.16 -1.72 8.57
CA VAL A 183 11.86 -0.95 7.52
C VAL A 183 12.18 0.49 7.97
N GLU A 184 11.31 1.10 8.76
CA GLU A 184 11.57 2.43 9.36
C GLU A 184 12.71 2.36 10.39
N LYS A 185 12.82 1.26 11.14
CA LYS A 185 13.88 1.04 12.13
C LYS A 185 15.20 0.63 11.50
N ASP A 186 15.15 -0.24 10.50
CA ASP A 186 16.30 -0.76 9.77
C ASP A 186 16.02 -0.77 8.26
N PRO A 187 16.42 0.30 7.54
CA PRO A 187 16.18 0.44 6.11
C PRO A 187 16.90 -0.58 5.22
N LEU A 188 17.84 -1.35 5.76
CA LEU A 188 18.54 -2.41 5.03
C LEU A 188 17.71 -3.70 4.95
N VAL A 189 16.69 -3.83 5.81
CA VAL A 189 15.78 -4.97 5.82
C VAL A 189 14.65 -4.73 4.83
N ASP A 190 14.52 -5.59 3.85
CA ASP A 190 13.43 -5.51 2.87
C ASP A 190 12.24 -6.38 3.27
N MET A 191 12.47 -7.66 3.54
CA MET A 191 11.43 -8.63 3.89
C MET A 191 11.79 -9.39 5.15
N ILE A 192 10.79 -9.66 6.00
CA ILE A 192 10.94 -10.48 7.21
C ILE A 192 10.11 -11.76 7.10
N ARG A 193 10.63 -12.82 7.66
CA ARG A 193 9.98 -14.13 7.64
C ARG A 193 8.86 -14.19 8.67
N THR A 194 7.72 -14.79 8.27
CA THR A 194 6.62 -15.07 9.20
C THR A 194 6.67 -16.51 9.71
N ASN A 195 5.92 -16.80 10.80
CA ASN A 195 5.64 -18.16 11.24
C ASN A 195 4.52 -18.86 10.42
N ILE A 196 3.95 -18.18 9.42
CA ILE A 196 2.93 -18.74 8.53
C ILE A 196 3.63 -19.54 7.44
N VAL A 197 3.34 -20.83 7.37
CA VAL A 197 3.91 -21.77 6.41
C VAL A 197 2.81 -22.36 5.55
N LEU A 198 2.95 -22.28 4.22
CA LEU A 198 1.99 -22.82 3.27
C LEU A 198 2.57 -24.02 2.54
N ASP A 199 1.76 -25.05 2.33
CA ASP A 199 2.12 -26.17 1.47
C ASP A 199 1.85 -25.88 -0.03
N ALA A 200 2.28 -26.78 -0.92
CA ALA A 200 2.12 -26.59 -2.36
C ALA A 200 0.65 -26.52 -2.80
N ARG A 201 -0.23 -27.25 -2.13
CA ARG A 201 -1.67 -27.26 -2.45
C ARG A 201 -2.33 -25.97 -2.00
N GLU A 202 -1.97 -25.48 -0.82
CA GLU A 202 -2.44 -24.22 -0.28
C GLU A 202 -2.06 -23.05 -1.19
N VAL A 203 -0.79 -22.97 -1.63
CA VAL A 203 -0.36 -21.88 -2.53
C VAL A 203 -1.07 -21.93 -3.88
N LEU A 204 -1.21 -23.11 -4.50
CA LEU A 204 -1.92 -23.27 -5.76
C LEU A 204 -3.44 -22.96 -5.63
N SER A 205 -4.04 -23.35 -4.51
CA SER A 205 -5.45 -23.07 -4.24
C SER A 205 -5.66 -21.57 -4.03
N LEU A 206 -4.75 -20.91 -3.29
CA LEU A 206 -4.77 -19.48 -3.06
C LEU A 206 -4.60 -18.68 -4.37
N GLN A 207 -3.66 -19.08 -5.26
CA GLN A 207 -3.52 -18.45 -6.58
C GLN A 207 -4.81 -18.52 -7.39
N LYS A 208 -5.44 -19.69 -7.45
CA LYS A 208 -6.70 -19.88 -8.19
C LYS A 208 -7.83 -19.07 -7.56
N TYR A 209 -7.91 -19.04 -6.22
CA TYR A 209 -8.91 -18.27 -5.51
C TYR A 209 -8.77 -16.78 -5.81
N ILE A 210 -7.56 -16.21 -5.70
CA ILE A 210 -7.26 -14.81 -6.00
C ILE A 210 -7.64 -14.47 -7.45
N ALA A 211 -7.21 -15.30 -8.42
CA ALA A 211 -7.52 -15.07 -9.82
C ALA A 211 -9.04 -15.08 -10.06
N THR A 212 -9.75 -16.09 -9.54
CA THR A 212 -11.21 -16.20 -9.68
C THR A 212 -11.92 -15.03 -9.01
N ARG A 213 -11.51 -14.67 -7.81
CA ARG A 213 -12.07 -13.53 -7.05
C ARG A 213 -11.89 -12.20 -7.79
N SER A 214 -10.80 -12.09 -8.55
CA SER A 214 -10.49 -10.93 -9.41
C SER A 214 -11.03 -11.08 -10.85
N ARG A 215 -11.96 -12.03 -11.09
CA ARG A 215 -12.62 -12.30 -12.38
C ARG A 215 -11.66 -12.64 -13.52
N THR A 216 -10.59 -13.35 -13.21
CA THR A 216 -9.61 -13.86 -14.18
C THR A 216 -9.22 -15.30 -13.86
N TYR A 217 -8.22 -15.82 -14.55
CA TYR A 217 -7.68 -17.16 -14.31
C TYR A 217 -6.16 -17.17 -14.49
N ILE A 218 -5.49 -18.05 -13.76
CA ILE A 218 -4.08 -18.36 -13.94
C ILE A 218 -3.94 -19.79 -14.45
N SER A 219 -3.11 -20.00 -15.45
CA SER A 219 -2.86 -21.30 -16.07
C SER A 219 -1.60 -21.26 -16.92
N ARG A 220 -1.20 -22.40 -17.48
CA ARG A 220 -0.09 -22.49 -18.44
C ARG A 220 -0.25 -21.61 -19.68
N SER A 221 -1.48 -21.34 -20.12
CA SER A 221 -1.77 -20.44 -21.24
C SER A 221 -1.86 -18.97 -20.82
N ASN A 222 -1.99 -18.69 -19.54
CA ASN A 222 -1.99 -17.35 -18.94
C ASN A 222 -1.14 -17.39 -17.66
N PRO A 223 0.21 -17.52 -17.81
CA PRO A 223 1.08 -17.88 -16.69
C PRO A 223 1.48 -16.70 -15.80
N VAL A 224 1.25 -15.47 -16.21
CA VAL A 224 1.48 -14.26 -15.43
C VAL A 224 0.19 -13.45 -15.38
N VAL A 225 -0.23 -13.09 -14.17
CA VAL A 225 -1.51 -12.39 -13.98
C VAL A 225 -1.31 -11.29 -12.95
N ASP A 226 -1.54 -10.04 -13.39
CA ASP A 226 -1.63 -8.87 -12.51
C ASP A 226 -3.09 -8.52 -12.27
N VAL A 227 -3.49 -8.50 -11.01
CA VAL A 227 -4.88 -8.22 -10.62
C VAL A 227 -4.96 -7.26 -9.44
N GLN A 228 -6.15 -6.70 -9.27
CA GLN A 228 -6.53 -6.01 -8.05
C GLN A 228 -7.64 -6.80 -7.35
N LEU A 229 -7.47 -7.06 -6.06
CA LEU A 229 -8.52 -7.64 -5.25
C LEU A 229 -9.75 -6.71 -5.21
N PRO A 230 -10.95 -7.25 -5.03
CA PRO A 230 -12.15 -6.45 -4.80
C PRO A 230 -11.96 -5.46 -3.63
N ARG A 231 -12.71 -4.35 -3.66
CA ARG A 231 -12.62 -3.32 -2.60
C ARG A 231 -13.00 -3.86 -1.23
N GLU A 232 -13.98 -4.75 -1.17
CA GLU A 232 -14.40 -5.45 0.04
C GLU A 232 -13.31 -6.36 0.63
N ASP A 233 -12.28 -6.69 -0.16
CA ASP A 233 -11.10 -7.44 0.25
C ASP A 233 -9.84 -6.53 0.32
N GLY A 234 -10.03 -5.24 0.55
CA GLY A 234 -8.95 -4.25 0.71
C GLY A 234 -8.43 -3.64 -0.59
N GLY A 235 -8.84 -4.13 -1.78
CA GLY A 235 -8.40 -3.57 -3.06
C GLY A 235 -6.89 -3.67 -3.31
N HIS A 236 -6.23 -4.68 -2.77
CA HIS A 236 -4.79 -4.89 -2.86
C HIS A 236 -4.38 -5.29 -4.27
N ARG A 237 -3.17 -4.89 -4.69
CA ARG A 237 -2.58 -5.33 -5.96
C ARG A 237 -1.93 -6.69 -5.77
N VAL A 238 -2.17 -7.61 -6.69
CA VAL A 238 -1.60 -8.96 -6.65
C VAL A 238 -0.95 -9.32 -7.98
N HIS A 239 0.28 -9.81 -7.91
CA HIS A 239 1.02 -10.42 -8.99
C HIS A 239 1.08 -11.93 -8.78
N LEU A 240 0.67 -12.70 -9.77
CA LEU A 240 0.63 -14.15 -9.73
C LEU A 240 1.50 -14.73 -10.86
N VAL A 241 2.34 -15.73 -10.55
CA VAL A 241 3.13 -16.43 -11.55
C VAL A 241 2.89 -17.94 -11.45
N ASP A 242 2.48 -18.53 -12.57
CA ASP A 242 2.24 -19.99 -12.66
C ASP A 242 3.54 -20.77 -12.48
N PRO A 243 3.54 -21.89 -11.75
CA PRO A 243 4.73 -22.70 -11.52
C PRO A 243 5.44 -23.16 -12.80
N THR A 244 4.75 -23.22 -13.93
CA THR A 244 5.34 -23.66 -15.22
C THR A 244 6.50 -22.76 -15.66
N ILE A 245 6.44 -21.45 -15.34
CA ILE A 245 7.49 -20.48 -15.69
C ILE A 245 8.32 -20.03 -14.49
N ALA A 246 7.88 -20.36 -13.27
CA ALA A 246 8.54 -20.01 -12.02
C ALA A 246 9.32 -21.17 -11.39
N GLY A 247 9.94 -22.05 -12.20
CA GLY A 247 10.75 -23.15 -11.72
C GLY A 247 9.99 -24.18 -10.86
N ASN A 248 8.74 -24.47 -11.21
CA ASN A 248 7.80 -25.32 -10.48
C ASN A 248 7.39 -24.80 -9.09
N ARG A 249 7.59 -23.52 -8.82
CA ARG A 249 7.19 -22.86 -7.57
C ARG A 249 6.15 -21.77 -7.89
N PRO A 250 4.88 -21.94 -7.49
CA PRO A 250 3.88 -20.89 -7.69
C PRO A 250 4.26 -19.65 -6.89
N GLU A 251 4.16 -18.47 -7.51
CA GLU A 251 4.47 -17.20 -6.85
C GLU A 251 3.22 -16.35 -6.67
N ILE A 252 3.10 -15.74 -5.50
CA ILE A 252 2.07 -14.74 -5.18
C ILE A 252 2.77 -13.57 -4.51
N THR A 253 2.70 -12.39 -5.10
CA THR A 253 3.14 -11.15 -4.47
C THR A 253 1.95 -10.23 -4.30
N ILE A 254 1.68 -9.80 -3.07
CA ILE A 254 0.56 -8.89 -2.76
C ILE A 254 1.13 -7.59 -2.25
N ARG A 255 0.83 -6.50 -2.94
CA ARG A 255 1.09 -5.14 -2.48
C ARG A 255 -0.18 -4.57 -1.87
N LYS A 256 -0.13 -4.32 -0.58
CA LYS A 256 -1.30 -3.82 0.15
C LYS A 256 -1.56 -2.36 -0.18
N ARG A 257 -2.84 -2.06 -0.34
CA ARG A 257 -3.30 -0.68 -0.40
C ARG A 257 -3.33 -0.11 1.02
N LEU A 258 -2.67 1.01 1.23
CA LEU A 258 -2.74 1.72 2.50
C LEU A 258 -4.14 2.35 2.66
N GLU A 259 -4.82 2.05 3.74
CA GLU A 259 -6.13 2.62 4.07
C GLU A 259 -6.03 4.03 4.68
N GLU A 260 -4.83 4.50 5.00
CA GLU A 260 -4.65 5.84 5.55
C GLU A 260 -5.15 6.89 4.56
N LYS A 261 -6.04 7.75 5.03
CA LYS A 261 -6.51 8.91 4.27
C LYS A 261 -5.36 9.90 4.11
N ILE A 262 -4.62 9.73 3.01
CA ILE A 262 -3.47 10.55 2.69
C ILE A 262 -3.99 11.97 2.39
N SER A 263 -3.62 12.94 3.25
CA SER A 263 -3.92 14.35 3.07
C SER A 263 -2.63 15.19 3.15
N ILE A 264 -2.72 16.44 2.75
CA ILE A 264 -1.59 17.37 2.88
C ILE A 264 -1.26 17.64 4.34
N GLU A 265 -2.27 17.74 5.20
CA GLU A 265 -2.10 17.93 6.65
C GLU A 265 -1.30 16.77 7.24
N TRP A 266 -1.63 15.53 6.85
CA TRP A 266 -0.88 14.35 7.26
C TRP A 266 0.60 14.41 6.81
N LEU A 267 0.87 14.85 5.56
CA LEU A 267 2.25 15.03 5.07
C LEU A 267 3.01 16.12 5.83
N ILE A 268 2.33 17.21 6.21
CA ILE A 268 2.92 18.28 7.04
C ILE A 268 3.24 17.74 8.43
N GLU A 269 2.32 17.00 9.05
CA GLU A 269 2.54 16.36 10.34
C GLU A 269 3.70 15.38 10.33
N LYS A 270 3.87 14.62 9.26
CA LYS A 270 5.02 13.71 9.06
C LYS A 270 6.33 14.46 8.74
N GLY A 271 6.28 15.75 8.47
CA GLY A 271 7.44 16.55 8.06
C GLY A 271 7.89 16.25 6.62
N SER A 272 7.04 15.61 5.82
CA SER A 272 7.33 15.30 4.42
C SER A 272 7.17 16.51 3.49
N ILE A 273 6.38 17.50 3.89
CA ILE A 273 6.19 18.75 3.16
C ILE A 273 6.07 19.92 4.15
N ARG A 274 6.62 21.08 3.83
CA ARG A 274 6.42 22.30 4.61
C ARG A 274 5.08 22.94 4.22
N SER A 275 4.44 23.61 5.19
CA SER A 275 3.12 24.26 4.98
C SER A 275 3.14 25.32 3.86
N GLU A 276 4.23 26.05 3.73
CA GLU A 276 4.39 27.05 2.64
C GLU A 276 4.52 26.42 1.25
N VAL A 277 5.19 25.24 1.15
CA VAL A 277 5.24 24.45 -0.09
C VAL A 277 3.84 23.90 -0.42
N ALA A 278 3.15 23.41 0.58
CA ALA A 278 1.78 22.90 0.42
C ALA A 278 0.82 23.98 -0.09
N GLU A 279 0.90 25.20 0.45
CA GLU A 279 0.09 26.35 -0.01
C GLU A 279 0.47 26.76 -1.44
N TYR A 280 1.76 26.78 -1.77
CA TYR A 280 2.21 27.03 -3.14
C TYR A 280 1.60 26.05 -4.14
N LEU A 281 1.69 24.72 -3.85
CA LEU A 281 1.12 23.68 -4.70
C LEU A 281 -0.41 23.78 -4.78
N ARG A 282 -1.07 24.17 -3.68
CA ARG A 282 -2.51 24.46 -3.67
C ARG A 282 -2.89 25.54 -4.68
N GLN A 283 -2.15 26.64 -4.72
CA GLN A 283 -2.39 27.73 -5.68
C GLN A 283 -2.24 27.24 -7.14
N ILE A 284 -1.27 26.38 -7.41
CA ILE A 284 -1.07 25.81 -8.75
C ILE A 284 -2.25 24.90 -9.13
N VAL A 285 -2.65 23.98 -8.26
CA VAL A 285 -3.79 23.07 -8.50
C VAL A 285 -5.05 23.89 -8.81
N LEU A 286 -5.37 24.85 -7.95
CA LEU A 286 -6.57 25.71 -8.10
C LEU A 286 -6.52 26.59 -9.37
N SER A 287 -5.31 26.96 -9.81
CA SER A 287 -5.10 27.69 -11.06
C SER A 287 -5.07 26.79 -12.29
N ARG A 288 -5.30 25.48 -12.14
CA ARG A 288 -5.18 24.48 -13.20
C ARG A 288 -3.78 24.46 -13.82
N GLY A 289 -2.76 24.70 -13.02
CA GLY A 289 -1.38 24.53 -13.43
C GLY A 289 -1.00 23.05 -13.52
N SER A 290 0.17 22.80 -14.07
CA SER A 290 0.72 21.46 -14.17
C SER A 290 1.80 21.21 -13.13
N ILE A 291 1.76 20.05 -12.51
CA ILE A 291 2.74 19.61 -11.53
C ILE A 291 3.30 18.26 -11.97
N VAL A 292 4.60 18.19 -12.14
CA VAL A 292 5.34 16.93 -12.30
C VAL A 292 6.03 16.62 -10.98
N ILE A 293 5.67 15.50 -10.35
CA ILE A 293 6.29 15.05 -9.09
C ILE A 293 7.33 14.00 -9.44
N ALA A 294 8.60 14.33 -9.27
CA ALA A 294 9.72 13.46 -9.61
C ALA A 294 10.49 12.99 -8.37
N GLY A 295 11.32 11.98 -8.53
CA GLY A 295 12.16 11.43 -7.47
C GLY A 295 12.49 9.95 -7.69
N PRO A 296 13.36 9.35 -6.87
CA PRO A 296 13.69 7.93 -6.93
C PRO A 296 12.50 7.04 -6.61
N PRO A 297 12.59 5.74 -6.87
CA PRO A 297 11.58 4.77 -6.41
C PRO A 297 11.33 4.91 -4.91
N SER A 298 10.10 4.69 -4.48
CA SER A 298 9.68 4.75 -3.06
C SER A 298 9.91 6.09 -2.34
N SER A 299 10.17 7.19 -3.04
CA SER A 299 10.35 8.53 -2.43
C SER A 299 9.03 9.21 -2.00
N GLY A 300 7.88 8.59 -2.29
CA GLY A 300 6.57 9.14 -1.91
C GLY A 300 5.89 9.99 -2.98
N LYS A 301 6.28 9.90 -4.26
CA LYS A 301 5.68 10.63 -5.39
C LYS A 301 4.16 10.45 -5.46
N THR A 302 3.71 9.20 -5.55
CA THR A 302 2.27 8.87 -5.62
C THR A 302 1.53 9.29 -4.34
N THR A 303 2.21 9.24 -3.19
CA THR A 303 1.67 9.71 -1.91
C THR A 303 1.41 11.21 -1.93
N LEU A 304 2.35 12.02 -2.44
CA LEU A 304 2.15 13.46 -2.60
C LEU A 304 1.06 13.76 -3.63
N LEU A 305 1.05 13.05 -4.77
CA LEU A 305 0.00 13.19 -5.80
C LEU A 305 -1.40 12.94 -5.20
N ARG A 306 -1.56 11.84 -4.44
CA ARG A 306 -2.82 11.51 -3.75
C ARG A 306 -3.20 12.58 -2.73
N ALA A 307 -2.24 13.08 -1.95
CA ALA A 307 -2.47 14.16 -0.98
C ALA A 307 -2.97 15.43 -1.64
N LEU A 308 -2.37 15.85 -2.75
CA LEU A 308 -2.80 17.03 -3.52
C LEU A 308 -4.23 16.87 -4.05
N LEU A 309 -4.55 15.69 -4.59
CA LEU A 309 -5.88 15.40 -5.10
C LEU A 309 -6.92 15.40 -3.97
N ASN A 310 -6.66 14.69 -2.89
CA ASN A 310 -7.60 14.55 -1.77
C ASN A 310 -7.86 15.87 -1.04
N SER A 311 -6.84 16.75 -0.94
CA SER A 311 -6.95 17.98 -0.18
C SER A 311 -7.38 19.19 -0.99
N TYR A 312 -7.03 19.23 -2.29
CA TYR A 312 -7.16 20.48 -3.06
C TYR A 312 -8.08 20.40 -4.27
N VAL A 313 -8.43 19.19 -4.73
CA VAL A 313 -9.27 19.03 -5.92
C VAL A 313 -10.72 18.77 -5.51
N PRO A 314 -11.65 19.72 -5.81
CA PRO A 314 -13.04 19.53 -5.44
C PRO A 314 -13.69 18.32 -6.14
N PRO A 315 -14.55 17.55 -5.45
CA PRO A 315 -15.30 16.44 -6.07
C PRO A 315 -16.14 16.86 -7.29
N SER A 316 -16.55 18.12 -7.36
CA SER A 316 -17.33 18.69 -8.46
C SER A 316 -16.51 18.96 -9.74
N TRP A 317 -15.19 18.90 -9.66
CA TRP A 317 -14.38 19.05 -10.86
C TRP A 317 -14.45 17.78 -11.71
N LYS A 318 -14.50 17.93 -13.02
CA LYS A 318 -14.32 16.80 -13.93
C LYS A 318 -12.83 16.45 -13.99
N VAL A 319 -12.48 15.33 -13.37
CA VAL A 319 -11.11 14.80 -13.32
C VAL A 319 -11.06 13.46 -14.04
N VAL A 320 -10.08 13.28 -14.89
CA VAL A 320 -9.77 11.98 -15.49
C VAL A 320 -8.44 11.50 -14.95
N ILE A 321 -8.47 10.33 -14.33
CA ILE A 321 -7.30 9.66 -13.73
C ILE A 321 -6.95 8.48 -14.63
N ILE A 322 -5.69 8.37 -15.02
CA ILE A 322 -5.17 7.32 -15.89
C ILE A 322 -4.06 6.60 -15.12
N GLU A 323 -4.24 5.31 -14.92
CA GLU A 323 -3.32 4.48 -14.13
C GLU A 323 -3.15 3.10 -14.77
N ASP A 324 -1.99 2.49 -14.63
CA ASP A 324 -1.80 1.07 -14.94
C ASP A 324 -2.50 0.22 -13.88
N THR A 325 -2.30 0.57 -12.63
CA THR A 325 -2.98 -0.04 -11.50
C THR A 325 -3.62 1.04 -10.65
N PRO A 326 -4.88 0.89 -10.26
CA PRO A 326 -5.60 1.88 -9.46
C PRO A 326 -4.99 2.08 -8.07
N GLU A 327 -4.32 3.22 -7.85
CA GLU A 327 -3.78 3.63 -6.55
C GLU A 327 -4.51 4.85 -5.97
N ILE A 328 -5.04 5.73 -6.85
CA ILE A 328 -5.71 6.97 -6.46
C ILE A 328 -7.16 6.69 -6.10
N GLU A 329 -7.64 7.21 -4.99
CA GLU A 329 -9.03 7.07 -4.58
C GLU A 329 -9.94 8.04 -5.35
N ILE A 330 -11.08 7.53 -5.80
CA ILE A 330 -12.14 8.36 -6.35
C ILE A 330 -13.13 8.65 -5.22
N PRO A 331 -13.34 9.92 -4.84
CA PRO A 331 -14.32 10.25 -3.81
C PRO A 331 -15.74 9.83 -4.25
N GLU A 332 -16.53 9.35 -3.30
CA GLU A 332 -17.94 9.09 -3.53
C GLU A 332 -18.65 10.38 -3.97
N ASN A 333 -19.65 10.23 -4.83
CA ASN A 333 -20.42 11.36 -5.37
C ASN A 333 -19.56 12.45 -6.05
N SER A 334 -18.46 12.06 -6.69
CA SER A 334 -17.58 12.97 -7.43
C SER A 334 -17.80 12.86 -8.95
N SER A 335 -17.36 13.90 -9.67
CA SER A 335 -17.28 13.91 -11.13
C SER A 335 -15.94 13.36 -11.66
N TRP A 336 -15.25 12.55 -10.85
CA TRP A 336 -13.98 11.93 -11.20
C TRP A 336 -14.22 10.60 -11.92
N VAL A 337 -13.40 10.31 -12.90
CA VAL A 337 -13.42 9.03 -13.62
C VAL A 337 -12.01 8.46 -13.69
N ARG A 338 -11.92 7.13 -13.66
CA ARG A 338 -10.66 6.41 -13.83
C ARG A 338 -10.69 5.63 -15.13
N TYR A 339 -9.57 5.68 -15.85
CA TYR A 339 -9.22 4.80 -16.94
C TYR A 339 -8.02 3.96 -16.51
N THR A 340 -8.12 2.65 -16.71
CA THR A 340 -7.04 1.71 -16.35
C THR A 340 -6.60 0.98 -17.60
N THR A 341 -5.31 0.78 -17.75
CA THR A 341 -4.76 -0.03 -18.84
C THR A 341 -5.37 -1.42 -18.83
N TYR A 342 -5.49 -2.01 -20.00
CA TYR A 342 -6.16 -3.29 -20.14
C TYR A 342 -5.41 -4.17 -21.12
N GLU A 343 -5.12 -5.39 -20.69
CA GLU A 343 -4.49 -6.42 -21.51
C GLU A 343 -5.35 -7.68 -21.51
N LEU A 344 -5.73 -8.13 -22.69
CA LEU A 344 -6.42 -9.41 -22.86
C LEU A 344 -5.99 -10.03 -24.19
N GLY A 345 -5.11 -11.02 -24.13
CA GLY A 345 -4.56 -11.68 -25.30
C GLY A 345 -3.83 -10.70 -26.22
N ALA A 346 -4.33 -10.51 -27.45
CA ALA A 346 -3.76 -9.56 -28.41
C ALA A 346 -4.26 -8.12 -28.25
N LEU A 347 -5.25 -7.87 -27.39
CA LEU A 347 -5.76 -6.54 -27.11
C LEU A 347 -4.96 -5.88 -25.99
N HIS A 348 -4.25 -4.81 -26.35
CA HIS A 348 -3.48 -4.00 -25.43
C HIS A 348 -3.96 -2.55 -25.51
N ILE A 349 -4.49 -2.02 -24.38
CA ILE A 349 -4.92 -0.63 -24.23
C ILE A 349 -3.97 0.02 -23.24
N ASP A 350 -3.04 0.80 -23.75
CA ASP A 350 -2.01 1.49 -22.97
C ASP A 350 -2.47 2.86 -22.45
N GLN A 351 -1.63 3.46 -21.59
CA GLN A 351 -1.88 4.78 -21.03
C GLN A 351 -1.98 5.87 -22.09
N PHE A 352 -1.22 5.76 -23.19
CA PHE A 352 -1.26 6.73 -24.28
C PHE A 352 -2.61 6.76 -25.00
N PHE A 353 -3.16 5.56 -25.28
CA PHE A 353 -4.51 5.44 -25.85
C PHE A 353 -5.57 6.05 -24.91
N LEU A 354 -5.50 5.71 -23.61
CA LEU A 354 -6.42 6.20 -22.59
C LEU A 354 -6.33 7.72 -22.42
N ALA A 355 -5.12 8.27 -22.43
CA ALA A 355 -4.89 9.71 -22.35
C ALA A 355 -5.47 10.46 -23.54
N LYS A 356 -5.32 9.92 -24.77
CA LYS A 356 -6.00 10.47 -25.95
C LYS A 356 -7.52 10.39 -25.86
N ALA A 357 -8.05 9.30 -25.30
CA ALA A 357 -9.48 9.19 -25.07
C ALA A 357 -9.98 10.22 -24.05
N ALA A 358 -9.19 10.48 -22.98
CA ALA A 358 -9.47 11.48 -21.98
C ALA A 358 -9.59 12.91 -22.57
N LEU A 359 -8.73 13.27 -23.53
CA LEU A 359 -8.81 14.59 -24.21
C LEU A 359 -10.12 14.81 -24.97
N ARG A 360 -10.78 13.73 -25.39
CA ARG A 360 -12.07 13.80 -26.08
C ARG A 360 -13.25 13.95 -25.11
N SER A 361 -13.05 13.66 -23.84
CA SER A 361 -14.07 13.86 -22.80
C SER A 361 -14.25 15.36 -22.58
N SER A 362 -15.45 15.87 -22.79
CA SER A 362 -15.75 17.29 -22.65
C SER A 362 -15.62 17.77 -21.20
N ALA A 363 -15.26 19.04 -21.05
CA ALA A 363 -15.24 19.76 -19.77
C ALA A 363 -14.23 19.24 -18.71
N ASN A 364 -13.21 18.47 -19.11
CA ASN A 364 -12.16 18.09 -18.16
C ASN A 364 -11.46 19.33 -17.59
N ARG A 365 -11.32 19.37 -16.27
CA ARG A 365 -10.58 20.42 -15.57
C ARG A 365 -9.16 19.99 -15.25
N LEU A 366 -8.98 18.69 -15.01
CA LEU A 366 -7.73 18.12 -14.58
C LEU A 366 -7.54 16.74 -15.20
N ILE A 367 -6.37 16.48 -15.76
CA ILE A 367 -5.91 15.15 -16.15
C ILE A 367 -4.82 14.73 -15.18
N VAL A 368 -4.94 13.52 -14.67
CA VAL A 368 -3.97 12.90 -13.77
C VAL A 368 -3.45 11.63 -14.43
N ILE A 369 -2.15 11.55 -14.60
CA ILE A 369 -1.48 10.31 -15.00
C ILE A 369 -0.69 9.81 -13.79
N GLY A 370 -1.04 8.64 -13.28
CA GLY A 370 -0.46 8.09 -12.05
C GLY A 370 1.05 8.04 -12.12
N GLU A 371 1.60 7.52 -13.20
CA GLU A 371 3.03 7.52 -13.51
C GLU A 371 3.26 7.67 -15.01
N THR A 372 4.09 8.60 -15.40
CA THR A 372 4.48 8.83 -16.80
C THR A 372 5.84 8.18 -17.08
N ARG A 373 5.88 7.33 -18.09
CA ARG A 373 7.10 6.61 -18.52
C ARG A 373 7.40 6.74 -20.00
N GLY A 374 6.42 7.12 -20.81
CA GLY A 374 6.50 7.10 -22.27
C GLY A 374 5.70 8.20 -22.96
N ALA A 375 5.12 7.86 -24.11
CA ALA A 375 4.46 8.80 -25.01
C ALA A 375 3.21 9.47 -24.41
N GLU A 376 2.64 8.95 -23.34
CA GLU A 376 1.53 9.58 -22.60
C GLU A 376 1.89 10.99 -22.09
N ALA A 377 3.18 11.28 -21.87
CA ALA A 377 3.65 12.63 -21.55
C ALA A 377 3.29 13.68 -22.62
N GLN A 378 3.25 13.31 -23.90
CA GLN A 378 2.83 14.23 -24.97
C GLN A 378 1.36 14.64 -24.81
N VAL A 379 0.53 13.76 -24.25
CA VAL A 379 -0.89 14.06 -24.01
C VAL A 379 -1.05 15.05 -22.87
N LEU A 380 -0.18 15.03 -21.86
CA LEU A 380 -0.14 16.07 -20.83
C LEU A 380 0.08 17.45 -21.45
N ALA A 381 1.05 17.58 -22.35
CA ALA A 381 1.30 18.84 -23.04
C ALA A 381 0.09 19.29 -23.88
N GLN A 382 -0.61 18.38 -24.54
CA GLN A 382 -1.84 18.69 -25.26
C GLN A 382 -2.94 19.16 -24.32
N ALA A 383 -3.13 18.50 -23.17
CA ALA A 383 -4.09 18.89 -22.14
C ALA A 383 -3.83 20.33 -21.64
N LEU A 384 -2.57 20.65 -21.38
CA LEU A 384 -2.15 22.00 -20.96
C LEU A 384 -2.47 23.06 -22.03
N ASN A 385 -2.21 22.78 -23.29
CA ASN A 385 -2.55 23.68 -24.41
C ASN A 385 -4.06 23.90 -24.54
N MET A 386 -4.88 22.96 -24.06
CA MET A 386 -6.34 23.08 -24.02
C MET A 386 -6.85 23.79 -22.75
N GLY A 387 -5.97 24.28 -21.88
CA GLY A 387 -6.30 24.96 -20.63
C GLY A 387 -6.74 24.03 -19.48
N MET A 388 -6.43 22.73 -19.59
CA MET A 388 -6.65 21.77 -18.53
C MET A 388 -5.45 21.78 -17.57
N GLY A 389 -5.67 21.51 -16.29
CA GLY A 389 -4.58 21.21 -15.36
C GLY A 389 -4.03 19.80 -15.62
N ALA A 390 -2.78 19.56 -15.23
CA ALA A 390 -2.18 18.23 -15.38
C ALA A 390 -1.30 17.90 -14.16
N LEU A 391 -1.48 16.70 -13.61
CA LEU A 391 -0.68 16.17 -12.52
C LEU A 391 -0.14 14.79 -12.91
N THR A 392 1.14 14.57 -12.68
CA THR A 392 1.76 13.26 -12.92
C THR A 392 2.94 13.00 -12.01
N THR A 393 3.29 11.72 -11.85
CA THR A 393 4.58 11.34 -11.27
C THR A 393 5.56 10.91 -12.37
N PHE A 394 6.84 11.12 -12.11
CA PHE A 394 7.92 10.80 -13.03
C PHE A 394 9.16 10.28 -12.28
N HIS A 395 9.96 9.45 -12.91
CA HIS A 395 11.26 9.05 -12.36
C HIS A 395 12.34 10.01 -12.80
N GLY A 396 13.04 10.63 -11.85
CA GLY A 396 14.18 11.51 -12.07
C GLY A 396 14.63 12.15 -10.76
N GLY A 397 15.93 12.31 -10.59
CA GLY A 397 16.54 12.87 -9.37
C GLY A 397 16.65 14.39 -9.38
N SER A 398 16.47 15.04 -10.52
CA SER A 398 16.50 16.51 -10.65
C SER A 398 15.57 17.00 -11.76
N SER A 399 15.28 18.30 -11.77
CA SER A 399 14.45 18.92 -12.80
C SER A 399 15.11 18.89 -14.17
N GLU A 400 16.42 19.01 -14.21
CA GLU A 400 17.25 18.93 -15.43
C GLU A 400 17.16 17.52 -16.05
N GLU A 401 17.24 16.47 -15.21
CA GLU A 401 17.08 15.08 -15.65
C GLU A 401 15.66 14.85 -16.20
N VAL A 402 14.63 15.30 -15.48
CA VAL A 402 13.22 15.19 -15.91
C VAL A 402 13.02 15.85 -17.26
N ILE A 403 13.47 17.09 -17.45
CA ILE A 403 13.35 17.84 -18.70
C ILE A 403 14.10 17.13 -19.83
N THR A 404 15.32 16.68 -19.58
CA THR A 404 16.13 15.94 -20.57
C THR A 404 15.39 14.69 -21.03
N ARG A 405 14.80 13.92 -20.13
CA ARG A 405 14.06 12.71 -20.47
C ARG A 405 12.75 13.02 -21.20
N LEU A 406 12.03 14.07 -20.80
CA LEU A 406 10.81 14.50 -21.48
C LEU A 406 11.09 14.96 -22.93
N MET A 407 12.25 15.57 -23.17
CA MET A 407 12.69 16.00 -24.52
C MET A 407 13.28 14.87 -25.35
N SER A 408 13.68 13.76 -24.74
CA SER A 408 14.33 12.62 -25.41
C SER A 408 13.31 11.58 -25.89
N PRO A 409 13.66 10.71 -26.89
CA PRO A 409 12.85 9.55 -27.25
C PRO A 409 12.58 8.63 -26.05
N PRO A 410 11.41 8.00 -25.96
CA PRO A 410 10.29 8.04 -26.94
C PRO A 410 9.32 9.22 -26.77
N ILE A 411 9.53 10.08 -25.77
CA ILE A 411 8.59 11.15 -25.40
C ILE A 411 8.66 12.32 -26.41
N ASN A 412 9.85 12.85 -26.70
CA ASN A 412 10.11 13.91 -27.68
C ASN A 412 9.27 15.19 -27.50
N MET A 413 9.10 15.69 -26.27
CA MET A 413 8.43 16.97 -26.04
C MET A 413 9.28 18.12 -26.58
N SER A 414 8.63 19.07 -27.23
CA SER A 414 9.28 20.32 -27.66
C SER A 414 9.55 21.25 -26.48
N LYS A 415 10.47 22.21 -26.63
CA LYS A 415 10.73 23.25 -25.62
C LYS A 415 9.46 23.99 -25.18
N HIS A 416 8.57 24.32 -26.14
CA HIS A 416 7.28 24.95 -25.82
C HIS A 416 6.38 24.08 -24.95
N GLN A 417 6.35 22.78 -25.19
CA GLN A 417 5.60 21.85 -24.37
C GLN A 417 6.18 21.73 -22.96
N ILE A 418 7.51 21.69 -22.83
CA ILE A 418 8.19 21.75 -21.53
C ILE A 418 7.84 23.06 -20.80
N GLY A 419 7.90 24.20 -21.51
CA GLY A 419 7.51 25.50 -20.96
C GLY A 419 6.06 25.59 -20.46
N SER A 420 5.18 24.69 -20.90
CA SER A 420 3.81 24.57 -20.37
C SER A 420 3.76 23.96 -18.99
N ILE A 421 4.78 23.20 -18.57
CA ILE A 421 4.87 22.66 -17.22
C ILE A 421 5.06 23.83 -16.26
N TRP A 422 4.20 23.92 -15.23
CA TRP A 422 4.32 24.99 -14.24
C TRP A 422 5.46 24.72 -13.28
N THR A 423 5.48 23.55 -12.68
CA THR A 423 6.46 23.20 -11.66
C THR A 423 6.83 21.73 -11.69
N ILE A 424 8.09 21.47 -11.34
CA ILE A 424 8.61 20.14 -11.04
C ILE A 424 8.92 20.11 -9.54
N VAL A 425 8.37 19.10 -8.85
CA VAL A 425 8.60 18.85 -7.43
C VAL A 425 9.50 17.63 -7.29
N ILE A 426 10.65 17.78 -6.68
CA ILE A 426 11.58 16.68 -6.44
C ILE A 426 11.37 16.13 -5.03
N MET A 427 11.06 14.83 -4.97
CA MET A 427 10.95 14.06 -3.74
C MET A 427 12.26 13.39 -3.39
N GLY A 428 12.73 13.58 -2.16
CA GLY A 428 13.93 12.97 -1.62
C GLY A 428 13.67 11.86 -0.59
N ILE A 429 14.70 11.06 -0.35
CA ILE A 429 14.77 10.05 0.71
C ILE A 429 15.95 10.40 1.62
N GLY A 430 15.76 10.20 2.94
CA GLY A 430 16.82 10.51 3.90
C GLY A 430 16.85 11.97 4.36
N CYS A 431 15.79 12.72 4.08
CA CYS A 431 15.68 14.09 4.60
C CYS A 431 15.59 14.08 6.12
N VAL A 432 16.40 14.91 6.76
CA VAL A 432 16.36 15.11 8.20
C VAL A 432 15.36 16.20 8.55
N ASN A 433 14.35 15.86 9.33
CA ASN A 433 13.36 16.80 9.84
C ASN A 433 13.21 16.67 11.37
N SER A 434 12.35 17.46 11.99
CA SER A 434 12.12 17.44 13.44
C SER A 434 11.60 16.09 13.99
N LYS A 435 11.20 15.16 13.12
CA LYS A 435 10.67 13.83 13.47
C LYS A 435 11.62 12.69 13.11
N GLY A 436 12.80 12.98 12.59
CA GLY A 436 13.82 12.02 12.22
C GLY A 436 14.15 12.05 10.74
N VAL A 437 14.67 10.94 10.23
CA VAL A 437 15.02 10.74 8.82
C VAL A 437 13.80 10.18 8.09
N GLY A 438 13.43 10.78 6.96
CA GLY A 438 12.23 10.38 6.24
C GLY A 438 12.22 10.77 4.77
N ARG A 439 11.04 10.68 4.16
CA ARG A 439 10.77 11.13 2.79
C ARG A 439 10.29 12.58 2.83
N CYS A 440 10.79 13.43 1.94
CA CYS A 440 10.36 14.82 1.90
C CYS A 440 10.32 15.41 0.49
N VAL A 441 9.67 16.57 0.36
CA VAL A 441 9.90 17.47 -0.79
C VAL A 441 11.27 18.10 -0.59
N GLU A 442 12.21 17.74 -1.47
CA GLU A 442 13.58 18.21 -1.43
C GLU A 442 13.74 19.54 -2.17
N ARG A 443 13.10 19.67 -3.32
CA ARG A 443 13.21 20.86 -4.17
C ARG A 443 11.92 21.10 -4.96
N VAL A 444 11.63 22.35 -5.23
CA VAL A 444 10.52 22.79 -6.10
C VAL A 444 11.05 23.82 -7.08
N ASP A 445 10.90 23.51 -8.36
CA ASP A 445 11.36 24.36 -9.45
C ASP A 445 10.21 24.80 -10.34
N GLU A 446 10.14 26.09 -10.68
CA GLU A 446 9.30 26.62 -11.76
C GLU A 446 10.01 26.48 -13.09
N ILE A 447 9.28 26.06 -14.11
CA ILE A 447 9.79 25.99 -15.46
C ILE A 447 9.35 27.24 -16.19
N LEU A 448 10.28 28.07 -16.55
CA LEU A 448 10.05 29.31 -17.29
C LEU A 448 10.46 29.11 -18.74
N MET A 449 9.76 29.81 -19.65
CA MET A 449 10.05 29.77 -21.06
C MET A 449 10.00 31.20 -21.58
N ASP A 450 11.14 31.76 -21.82
CA ASP A 450 11.30 33.01 -22.56
C ASP A 450 11.95 32.65 -23.93
N ASP A 451 13.21 32.80 -24.13
CA ASP A 451 13.93 32.38 -25.36
C ASP A 451 14.36 30.90 -25.28
N ASP A 452 14.65 30.42 -24.08
CA ASP A 452 14.97 29.03 -23.77
C ASP A 452 14.29 28.57 -22.46
N ILE A 453 14.43 27.29 -22.13
CA ILE A 453 13.94 26.73 -20.87
C ILE A 453 14.86 27.22 -19.76
N ASP A 454 14.25 27.88 -18.78
CA ASP A 454 14.91 28.28 -17.53
C ASP A 454 14.28 27.57 -16.34
N ILE A 455 15.11 27.05 -15.43
CA ILE A 455 14.70 26.33 -14.22
C ILE A 455 14.91 27.27 -13.04
N HIS A 456 13.83 27.78 -12.51
CA HIS A 456 13.83 28.70 -11.38
C HIS A 456 13.46 28.01 -10.07
N THR A 457 14.45 27.78 -9.20
CA THR A 457 14.23 27.15 -7.88
C THR A 457 13.48 28.10 -6.95
N VAL A 458 12.29 27.70 -6.54
CA VAL A 458 11.46 28.44 -5.59
C VAL A 458 11.57 27.89 -4.17
N TYR A 459 11.98 26.63 -4.02
CA TYR A 459 12.21 25.99 -2.73
C TYR A 459 13.31 24.94 -2.82
N SER A 460 14.17 24.89 -1.79
CA SER A 460 15.11 23.80 -1.54
C SER A 460 15.13 23.51 -0.03
N VAL A 461 15.20 22.22 0.33
CA VAL A 461 15.28 21.80 1.74
C VAL A 461 16.58 22.23 2.40
N GLU A 462 17.65 22.34 1.63
CA GLU A 462 18.98 22.77 2.10
C GLU A 462 19.02 24.27 2.40
N GLU A 463 18.22 25.06 1.67
CA GLU A 463 18.09 26.48 1.91
C GLU A 463 16.95 26.73 2.89
N ASN A 464 17.28 27.18 4.08
CA ASN A 464 16.27 27.59 5.08
C ASN A 464 15.64 28.94 4.70
N SER A 465 15.03 28.99 3.50
CA SER A 465 14.53 30.23 2.89
C SER A 465 13.04 30.38 3.10
N PRO A 466 12.59 31.38 3.85
CA PRO A 466 11.19 31.80 3.87
C PRO A 466 10.80 32.45 2.53
N GLY A 467 9.53 32.30 2.14
CA GLY A 467 8.96 33.10 1.06
C GLY A 467 8.89 32.44 -0.32
N ILE A 468 8.55 31.13 -0.39
CA ILE A 468 8.30 30.45 -1.67
C ILE A 468 7.29 31.21 -2.56
N MET A 469 6.26 31.80 -1.96
CA MET A 469 5.25 32.59 -2.66
C MET A 469 5.84 33.89 -3.26
N GLU A 470 6.81 34.49 -2.58
CA GLU A 470 7.49 35.70 -3.03
C GLU A 470 8.54 35.40 -4.11
N ARG A 471 9.15 34.20 -4.10
CA ARG A 471 10.08 33.74 -5.13
C ARG A 471 9.37 33.35 -6.42
N SER A 472 8.12 32.89 -6.35
CA SER A 472 7.39 32.42 -7.52
C SER A 472 7.21 33.53 -8.57
N ILE A 473 7.79 33.35 -9.72
CA ILE A 473 7.65 34.24 -10.88
C ILE A 473 6.29 34.02 -11.54
N ARG A 474 5.86 32.76 -11.65
CA ARG A 474 4.59 32.41 -12.30
C ARG A 474 3.38 32.92 -11.54
N LEU A 475 3.35 32.78 -10.21
CA LEU A 475 2.25 33.34 -9.40
C LEU A 475 2.19 34.86 -9.50
N ARG A 476 3.35 35.53 -9.48
CA ARG A 476 3.41 37.00 -9.69
C ARG A 476 2.92 37.41 -11.06
N ARG A 477 3.27 36.68 -12.12
CA ARG A 477 2.74 36.93 -13.50
C ARG A 477 1.23 36.69 -13.55
N ALA A 478 0.72 35.59 -12.95
CA ALA A 478 -0.70 35.28 -12.91
C ALA A 478 -1.54 36.30 -12.12
N SER A 479 -1.04 36.83 -11.00
CA SER A 479 -1.71 37.85 -10.20
C SER A 479 -1.80 39.21 -10.95
N ARG A 480 -0.77 39.58 -11.70
CA ARG A 480 -0.80 40.79 -12.54
C ARG A 480 -1.85 40.68 -13.65
N THR A 481 -1.99 39.53 -14.29
CA THR A 481 -2.98 39.30 -15.33
C THR A 481 -4.42 39.32 -14.77
N ARG A 482 -4.63 38.84 -13.55
CA ARG A 482 -5.94 38.92 -12.85
C ARG A 482 -6.31 40.36 -12.46
N ASN A 483 -5.35 41.18 -12.07
CA ASN A 483 -5.60 42.58 -11.70
C ASN A 483 -5.80 43.51 -12.90
N SER A 484 -5.32 43.11 -14.09
CA SER A 484 -5.55 43.83 -15.36
C SER A 484 -6.85 43.44 -16.08
N GLY A 485 -7.48 42.32 -15.68
CA GLY A 485 -8.79 41.91 -16.15
C GLY A 485 -9.76 41.84 -14.98
N ASN A 486 -10.65 42.84 -14.85
CA ASN A 486 -11.72 42.89 -13.83
C ASN A 486 -12.60 41.63 -13.91
N ILE A 487 -12.23 40.57 -13.19
CA ILE A 487 -13.12 39.45 -12.84
C ILE A 487 -12.94 39.18 -11.35
N LEU A 488 -13.82 39.80 -10.58
CA LEU A 488 -14.08 39.46 -9.19
C LEU A 488 -14.57 38.01 -9.09
N VAL A 489 -13.71 37.09 -8.74
CA VAL A 489 -14.16 35.81 -8.18
C VAL A 489 -14.33 36.02 -6.69
N LYS A 490 -15.57 36.19 -6.26
CA LYS A 490 -15.95 36.18 -4.84
C LYS A 490 -15.56 34.80 -4.28
N THR A 491 -14.64 34.80 -3.30
CA THR A 491 -14.40 33.67 -2.40
C THR A 491 -15.62 33.54 -1.50
N GLY A 492 -16.37 32.45 -1.68
CA GLY A 492 -17.36 31.95 -0.75
C GLY A 492 -16.91 30.58 -0.27
#